data_bd90cdd3455845a0b4937649169d696b
#
_entry.id   bd90cdd3455845a0b4937649169d696b
#
_cell.length_a   1.000
_cell.length_b   1.000
_cell.length_c   1.000
_cell.angle_alpha   90.00
_cell.angle_beta   90.00
_cell.angle_gamma   90.00
#
_symmetry.space_group_name_H-M   'P 1'
#
loop_
_entity.id
_entity.type
_entity.pdbx_description
1 polymer ?
#
loop_
_entity_poly.entity_id
_entity_poly.type
_entity_poly.pdbx_seq_one_letter_code
_entity_poly.pdbx_strand_id
1 'polypeptide(L)'
;MHGFRLILAPIAMFALAACAPHKAADSPAAAAATAPAAPTKPTNFRTTEAPVLTHHVQLTFPDRFVKAGENYFSPDDRKIVFQAIEKPTDGSAPSEFYSMYVADVVRQGGMITGIANIKRISPEGSANTCGWFHPKHPEIVIFGSTVVPPSNRETPGYQRGTGKYRWQFPPEMRVVQCDLRTADGTAKSLTTLVGDGNGYAAECSLSPDGRTLLYTEVDPKTQGDLWVMDMPTGERKKIVDAPGYDGGPFFTPDGTGIIYRSDRNNDSLLQIYAAQLVRDGSGKVTGIAHERPLTKNEHVNWCPYYHPDGRHFVYGSSEMGHSNYEVMMRDAQHPEKSIRITDCSGADVLPVFSHDGTWMLWTAQRGTDDSGNGKPSSQVWVAQFSLDGAAQR
;
A
#
# COMPACT_ATOMS: atom_id res chain seq x y z
N MET A 1 -55.39 -12.33 -37.32
CA MET A 1 -56.55 -12.07 -36.46
C MET A 1 -56.27 -12.62 -35.09
N HIS A 2 -56.01 -11.77 -34.15
CA HIS A 2 -56.25 -11.79 -32.69
C HIS A 2 -55.47 -10.66 -32.08
N GLY A 3 -56.24 -9.65 -31.66
CA GLY A 3 -55.73 -8.42 -31.13
C GLY A 3 -55.27 -8.54 -29.66
N PHE A 4 -54.22 -7.83 -29.31
CA PHE A 4 -53.82 -7.59 -27.93
C PHE A 4 -54.31 -6.21 -27.50
N ARG A 5 -55.15 -6.21 -26.46
CA ARG A 5 -55.65 -5.03 -25.77
C ARG A 5 -54.61 -4.47 -24.79
N LEU A 6 -54.27 -3.21 -24.95
CA LEU A 6 -53.62 -2.39 -23.91
C LEU A 6 -54.61 -2.16 -22.76
N ILE A 7 -54.15 -2.38 -21.53
CA ILE A 7 -54.83 -1.92 -20.31
C ILE A 7 -53.98 -0.81 -19.70
N LEU A 8 -54.48 0.41 -19.77
CA LEU A 8 -54.02 1.57 -18.99
C LEU A 8 -54.63 1.51 -17.59
N ALA A 9 -53.84 1.68 -16.54
CA ALA A 9 -54.29 1.92 -15.17
C ALA A 9 -53.91 3.34 -14.75
N PRO A 10 -54.73 4.05 -13.94
CA PRO A 10 -54.68 5.49 -13.80
C PRO A 10 -53.76 5.98 -12.72
N ILE A 11 -53.25 7.20 -12.98
CA ILE A 11 -52.46 8.05 -12.05
C ILE A 11 -53.41 8.56 -10.95
N ALA A 12 -53.08 8.32 -9.69
CA ALA A 12 -53.72 8.93 -8.53
C ALA A 12 -52.87 10.08 -8.04
N MET A 13 -53.37 11.31 -8.25
CA MET A 13 -52.93 12.55 -7.56
C MET A 13 -53.37 12.48 -6.11
N PHE A 14 -52.43 12.73 -5.17
CA PHE A 14 -52.81 13.08 -3.80
C PHE A 14 -52.29 14.48 -3.45
N ALA A 15 -53.23 15.25 -2.88
CA ALA A 15 -53.16 16.64 -2.58
C ALA A 15 -52.29 16.94 -1.35
N LEU A 16 -51.64 18.13 -1.36
CA LEU A 16 -51.06 18.78 -0.19
C LEU A 16 -52.07 19.02 0.92
N ALA A 17 -51.76 18.58 2.14
CA ALA A 17 -52.39 19.11 3.35
C ALA A 17 -51.32 19.79 4.20
N ALA A 18 -51.50 21.10 4.42
CA ALA A 18 -50.71 21.90 5.34
C ALA A 18 -51.03 21.50 6.79
N CYS A 19 -50.05 21.27 7.63
CA CYS A 19 -50.19 21.23 9.08
C CYS A 19 -49.19 22.16 9.77
N ALA A 20 -49.72 22.90 10.73
CA ALA A 20 -49.13 23.98 11.51
C ALA A 20 -47.98 23.53 12.46
N PRO A 21 -47.18 24.46 13.00
CA PRO A 21 -45.92 24.17 13.67
C PRO A 21 -46.16 23.61 15.10
N HIS A 22 -45.59 22.43 15.38
CA HIS A 22 -45.44 21.94 16.75
C HIS A 22 -44.15 22.52 17.37
N LYS A 23 -44.31 23.05 18.59
CA LYS A 23 -43.26 23.52 19.48
C LYS A 23 -42.18 22.44 19.65
N ALA A 24 -40.95 22.82 19.44
CA ALA A 24 -39.77 22.03 19.77
C ALA A 24 -39.67 21.85 21.28
N ALA A 25 -39.57 20.58 21.72
CA ALA A 25 -39.15 20.23 23.07
C ALA A 25 -37.59 20.27 23.08
N ASP A 26 -37.07 20.90 24.15
CA ASP A 26 -35.64 21.00 24.43
C ASP A 26 -34.98 19.61 24.48
N SER A 27 -34.11 19.32 23.50
CA SER A 27 -33.16 18.22 23.60
C SER A 27 -31.89 18.72 24.29
N PRO A 28 -31.27 17.93 25.20
CA PRO A 28 -30.06 18.34 25.88
C PRO A 28 -28.90 18.53 24.86
N ALA A 29 -28.15 19.60 25.02
CA ALA A 29 -27.02 19.98 24.22
C ALA A 29 -26.05 18.82 24.08
N ALA A 30 -25.82 18.40 22.83
CA ALA A 30 -24.72 17.49 22.50
C ALA A 30 -23.40 18.14 22.95
N ALA A 31 -22.65 17.42 23.77
CA ALA A 31 -21.32 17.83 24.20
C ALA A 31 -20.47 18.16 22.99
N ALA A 32 -19.99 19.41 22.93
CA ALA A 32 -19.08 19.87 21.88
C ALA A 32 -17.85 18.95 21.87
N ALA A 33 -17.66 18.25 20.76
CA ALA A 33 -16.42 17.54 20.52
C ALA A 33 -15.27 18.55 20.60
N THR A 34 -14.39 18.39 21.55
CA THR A 34 -13.19 19.18 21.72
C THR A 34 -12.39 19.12 20.43
N ALA A 35 -12.15 20.27 19.81
CA ALA A 35 -11.28 20.40 18.66
C ALA A 35 -9.93 19.76 18.97
N PRO A 36 -9.30 19.04 18.01
CA PRO A 36 -7.98 18.47 18.23
C PRO A 36 -7.00 19.56 18.63
N ALA A 37 -6.23 19.30 19.67
CA ALA A 37 -5.21 20.20 20.21
C ALA A 37 -4.31 20.73 19.07
N ALA A 38 -3.99 22.03 19.13
CA ALA A 38 -3.05 22.66 18.21
C ALA A 38 -1.74 21.86 18.14
N PRO A 39 -1.07 21.79 16.97
CA PRO A 39 0.16 21.03 16.83
C PRO A 39 1.21 21.54 17.82
N THR A 40 1.60 20.66 18.72
CA THR A 40 2.78 20.86 19.56
C THR A 40 3.99 21.10 18.68
N LYS A 41 4.96 21.93 19.13
CA LYS A 41 6.23 22.22 18.45
C LYS A 41 6.78 20.99 17.73
N PRO A 42 7.36 21.12 16.52
CA PRO A 42 7.89 19.99 15.78
C PRO A 42 8.87 19.22 16.68
N THR A 43 8.46 18.03 17.07
CA THR A 43 9.29 17.10 17.82
C THR A 43 10.48 16.77 16.93
N ASN A 44 11.68 16.79 17.47
CA ASN A 44 12.84 16.32 16.73
C ASN A 44 12.74 14.78 16.60
N PHE A 45 12.10 14.30 15.55
CA PHE A 45 11.87 12.88 15.35
C PHE A 45 13.14 12.04 15.45
N ARG A 46 14.31 12.61 15.08
CA ARG A 46 15.60 11.91 15.22
C ARG A 46 15.94 11.55 16.66
N THR A 47 15.45 12.35 17.62
CA THR A 47 15.62 12.08 19.05
C THR A 47 14.55 11.14 19.58
N THR A 48 13.29 11.35 19.17
CA THR A 48 12.17 10.53 19.68
C THR A 48 12.16 9.12 19.10
N GLU A 49 12.68 8.93 17.91
CA GLU A 49 12.77 7.62 17.26
C GLU A 49 14.01 6.81 17.68
N ALA A 50 15.05 7.46 18.20
CA ALA A 50 16.20 6.77 18.77
C ALA A 50 15.78 6.03 20.07
N PRO A 51 16.36 4.84 20.36
CA PRO A 51 17.44 4.18 19.63
C PRO A 51 16.99 3.25 18.50
N VAL A 52 15.67 3.20 18.17
CA VAL A 52 15.11 2.28 17.16
C VAL A 52 15.57 2.66 15.75
N LEU A 53 15.41 3.94 15.41
CA LEU A 53 15.82 4.50 14.13
C LEU A 53 16.94 5.53 14.35
N THR A 54 18.04 5.32 13.64
CA THR A 54 19.18 6.23 13.63
C THR A 54 19.62 6.49 12.18
N HIS A 55 20.49 7.47 11.96
CA HIS A 55 21.02 7.79 10.63
C HIS A 55 19.91 7.94 9.56
N HIS A 56 18.92 8.80 9.81
CA HIS A 56 17.83 9.08 8.87
C HIS A 56 18.33 9.83 7.64
N VAL A 57 18.00 9.32 6.45
CA VAL A 57 18.33 9.90 5.15
C VAL A 57 17.08 10.01 4.30
N GLN A 58 16.81 11.20 3.78
CA GLN A 58 15.80 11.40 2.74
C GLN A 58 16.41 10.99 1.39
N LEU A 59 15.69 10.14 0.62
CA LEU A 59 16.18 9.59 -0.64
C LEU A 59 15.57 10.28 -1.87
N THR A 60 14.31 10.75 -1.77
CA THR A 60 13.64 11.51 -2.84
C THR A 60 13.27 12.89 -2.35
N PHE A 61 13.17 13.86 -3.26
CA PHE A 61 13.01 15.27 -2.91
C PHE A 61 11.96 15.97 -3.78
N PRO A 62 11.29 17.03 -3.24
CA PRO A 62 10.20 17.73 -3.92
C PRO A 62 10.64 18.60 -5.11
N ASP A 63 11.94 18.82 -5.28
CA ASP A 63 12.50 19.47 -6.48
C ASP A 63 12.35 18.59 -7.72
N ARG A 64 12.42 17.26 -7.55
CA ARG A 64 12.23 16.27 -8.62
C ARG A 64 10.86 15.58 -8.59
N PHE A 65 10.37 15.20 -7.41
CA PHE A 65 9.15 14.41 -7.26
C PHE A 65 8.10 15.16 -6.44
N VAL A 66 6.94 15.41 -7.03
CA VAL A 66 5.77 15.96 -6.32
C VAL A 66 5.42 15.08 -5.11
N LYS A 67 5.54 13.75 -5.30
CA LYS A 67 5.47 12.73 -4.25
C LYS A 67 6.13 11.44 -4.71
N ALA A 68 6.69 10.71 -3.76
CA ALA A 68 7.29 9.40 -3.97
C ALA A 68 7.01 8.49 -2.77
N GLY A 69 6.98 7.18 -2.98
CA GLY A 69 6.74 6.21 -1.92
C GLY A 69 6.63 4.79 -2.44
N GLU A 70 6.09 3.90 -1.59
CA GLU A 70 5.94 2.47 -1.86
C GLU A 70 7.19 1.87 -2.51
N ASN A 71 8.15 1.56 -1.66
CA ASN A 71 9.53 1.31 -2.02
C ASN A 71 10.00 -0.05 -1.49
N TYR A 72 10.87 -0.73 -2.23
CA TYR A 72 11.41 -2.04 -1.85
C TYR A 72 12.87 -2.15 -2.26
N PHE A 73 13.69 -2.84 -1.44
CA PHE A 73 15.07 -3.14 -1.78
C PHE A 73 15.19 -4.27 -2.82
N SER A 74 16.25 -4.24 -3.62
CA SER A 74 16.69 -5.40 -4.40
C SER A 74 17.26 -6.48 -3.49
N PRO A 75 17.33 -7.76 -3.91
CA PRO A 75 17.81 -8.87 -3.08
C PRO A 75 19.22 -8.70 -2.52
N ASP A 76 20.04 -7.86 -3.15
CA ASP A 76 21.40 -7.54 -2.73
C ASP A 76 21.52 -6.17 -2.02
N ASP A 77 20.39 -5.51 -1.73
CA ASP A 77 20.27 -4.19 -1.10
C ASP A 77 21.05 -3.06 -1.82
N ARG A 78 21.35 -3.25 -3.12
CA ARG A 78 22.08 -2.28 -3.93
C ARG A 78 21.19 -1.35 -4.73
N LYS A 79 19.92 -1.73 -4.90
CA LYS A 79 18.92 -0.93 -5.62
C LYS A 79 17.65 -0.82 -4.79
N ILE A 80 16.84 0.18 -5.17
CA ILE A 80 15.44 0.26 -4.74
C ILE A 80 14.55 0.38 -5.96
N VAL A 81 13.34 -0.17 -5.87
CA VAL A 81 12.21 0.15 -6.73
C VAL A 81 11.23 1.01 -5.93
N PHE A 82 10.64 2.02 -6.55
CA PHE A 82 9.67 2.89 -5.89
C PHE A 82 8.73 3.53 -6.91
N GLN A 83 7.55 3.94 -6.46
CA GLN A 83 6.62 4.72 -7.29
C GLN A 83 6.75 6.21 -6.99
N ALA A 84 6.63 7.06 -8.02
CA ALA A 84 6.68 8.50 -7.85
C ALA A 84 5.89 9.25 -8.93
N ILE A 85 5.49 10.49 -8.60
CA ILE A 85 5.01 11.47 -9.56
C ILE A 85 6.11 12.49 -9.76
N GLU A 86 6.70 12.50 -10.95
CA GLU A 86 7.77 13.43 -11.31
C GLU A 86 7.21 14.84 -11.51
N LYS A 87 7.96 15.85 -11.07
CA LYS A 87 7.62 17.25 -11.26
C LYS A 87 8.01 17.65 -12.69
N PRO A 88 7.04 18.13 -13.51
CA PRO A 88 7.35 18.59 -14.85
C PRO A 88 8.29 19.80 -14.82
N THR A 89 9.25 19.83 -15.75
CA THR A 89 10.21 20.95 -15.90
C THR A 89 9.75 22.02 -16.88
N ASP A 90 8.71 21.74 -17.65
CA ASP A 90 8.13 22.63 -18.67
C ASP A 90 6.93 23.47 -18.16
N GLY A 91 6.59 23.36 -16.86
CA GLY A 91 5.46 24.05 -16.24
C GLY A 91 4.09 23.41 -16.49
N SER A 92 4.04 22.24 -17.12
CA SER A 92 2.81 21.45 -17.25
C SER A 92 2.33 20.91 -15.88
N ALA A 93 1.06 20.49 -15.80
CA ALA A 93 0.56 19.82 -14.60
C ALA A 93 1.23 18.46 -14.41
N PRO A 94 1.58 18.08 -13.15
CA PRO A 94 2.07 16.74 -12.86
C PRO A 94 1.07 15.66 -13.26
N SER A 95 1.57 14.45 -13.54
CA SER A 95 0.71 13.28 -13.75
C SER A 95 -0.20 13.04 -12.54
N GLU A 96 -1.42 12.56 -12.78
CA GLU A 96 -2.34 12.10 -11.72
C GLU A 96 -1.92 10.74 -11.15
N PHE A 97 -1.12 9.97 -11.91
CA PHE A 97 -0.76 8.59 -11.62
C PHE A 97 0.73 8.45 -11.33
N TYR A 98 1.06 7.50 -10.48
CA TYR A 98 2.44 7.13 -10.19
C TYR A 98 3.07 6.43 -11.39
N SER A 99 4.32 6.79 -11.68
CA SER A 99 5.24 6.02 -12.50
C SER A 99 6.13 5.16 -11.61
N MET A 100 6.64 4.03 -12.16
CA MET A 100 7.57 3.15 -11.47
C MET A 100 9.02 3.50 -11.83
N TYR A 101 9.86 3.60 -10.80
CA TYR A 101 11.28 3.95 -10.90
C TYR A 101 12.15 2.89 -10.22
N VAL A 102 13.38 2.76 -10.69
CA VAL A 102 14.48 2.08 -9.98
C VAL A 102 15.63 3.05 -9.79
N ALA A 103 16.39 2.86 -8.70
CA ALA A 103 17.57 3.65 -8.41
C ALA A 103 18.65 2.80 -7.75
N ASP A 104 19.91 3.19 -7.89
CA ASP A 104 21.03 2.60 -7.15
C ASP A 104 21.11 3.20 -5.74
N VAL A 105 21.33 2.37 -4.73
CA VAL A 105 21.59 2.80 -3.34
C VAL A 105 23.04 3.23 -3.22
N VAL A 106 23.26 4.47 -2.81
CA VAL A 106 24.59 5.02 -2.59
C VAL A 106 24.99 4.81 -1.13
N ARG A 107 26.18 4.23 -0.92
CA ARG A 107 26.75 3.99 0.42
C ARG A 107 28.12 4.61 0.56
N GLN A 108 28.42 5.13 1.77
CA GLN A 108 29.74 5.59 2.16
C GLN A 108 30.08 4.95 3.52
N GLY A 109 31.19 4.25 3.60
CA GLY A 109 31.57 3.52 4.83
C GLY A 109 30.51 2.52 5.32
N GLY A 110 29.75 1.91 4.40
CA GLY A 110 28.63 1.01 4.72
C GLY A 110 27.29 1.71 4.99
N MET A 111 27.30 3.00 5.26
CA MET A 111 26.09 3.79 5.56
C MET A 111 25.39 4.23 4.27
N ILE A 112 24.07 4.10 4.20
CA ILE A 112 23.26 4.64 3.09
C ILE A 112 23.29 6.17 3.20
N THR A 113 23.66 6.82 2.09
CA THR A 113 23.76 8.30 2.02
C THR A 113 22.85 8.93 0.98
N GLY A 114 22.21 8.12 0.12
CA GLY A 114 21.33 8.59 -0.92
C GLY A 114 21.04 7.53 -1.98
N ILE A 115 20.49 7.99 -3.11
CA ILE A 115 20.25 7.17 -4.30
C ILE A 115 20.83 7.86 -5.54
N ALA A 116 21.15 7.08 -6.56
CA ALA A 116 21.69 7.56 -7.84
C ALA A 116 21.07 6.78 -9.01
N ASN A 117 21.36 7.22 -10.25
CA ASN A 117 20.93 6.53 -11.48
C ASN A 117 19.44 6.23 -11.53
N ILE A 118 18.61 7.19 -11.08
CA ILE A 118 17.15 7.04 -11.03
C ILE A 118 16.62 6.93 -12.47
N LYS A 119 15.94 5.81 -12.76
CA LYS A 119 15.41 5.47 -14.08
C LYS A 119 13.93 5.12 -13.98
N ARG A 120 13.08 5.76 -14.81
CA ARG A 120 11.67 5.33 -14.99
C ARG A 120 11.64 4.05 -15.82
N ILE A 121 10.85 3.07 -15.37
CA ILE A 121 10.70 1.75 -16.01
C ILE A 121 9.27 1.48 -16.48
N SER A 122 8.31 2.33 -16.11
CA SER A 122 6.92 2.22 -16.55
C SER A 122 6.60 3.14 -17.72
N PRO A 123 5.57 2.82 -18.54
CA PRO A 123 5.10 3.69 -19.62
C PRO A 123 4.58 5.04 -19.09
N GLU A 124 4.74 6.06 -19.91
CA GLU A 124 4.22 7.39 -19.62
C GLU A 124 2.69 7.40 -19.59
N GLY A 125 2.12 8.11 -18.60
CA GLY A 125 0.66 8.23 -18.42
C GLY A 125 -0.01 6.98 -17.85
N SER A 126 0.68 5.84 -17.74
CA SER A 126 0.13 4.66 -17.05
C SER A 126 0.05 4.85 -15.54
N ALA A 127 -0.90 4.19 -14.88
CA ALA A 127 -0.94 4.07 -13.42
C ALA A 127 -0.13 2.84 -12.98
N ASN A 128 0.72 2.99 -11.96
CA ASN A 128 1.61 1.92 -11.51
C ASN A 128 1.67 1.86 -9.99
N THR A 129 1.90 0.65 -9.44
CA THR A 129 1.97 0.40 -8.00
C THR A 129 2.77 -0.88 -7.69
N CYS A 130 3.22 -1.03 -6.44
CA CYS A 130 3.73 -2.27 -5.84
C CYS A 130 4.83 -2.93 -6.65
N GLY A 131 5.97 -2.25 -6.82
CA GLY A 131 7.14 -2.83 -7.49
C GLY A 131 7.86 -3.86 -6.61
N TRP A 132 8.33 -4.96 -7.18
CA TRP A 132 9.06 -6.01 -6.48
C TRP A 132 10.19 -6.57 -7.33
N PHE A 133 11.39 -6.71 -6.78
CA PHE A 133 12.50 -7.38 -7.47
C PHE A 133 12.33 -8.89 -7.44
N HIS A 134 12.71 -9.54 -8.54
CA HIS A 134 12.80 -11.00 -8.55
C HIS A 134 13.96 -11.47 -7.64
N PRO A 135 13.73 -12.37 -6.67
CA PRO A 135 14.72 -12.69 -5.62
C PRO A 135 16.01 -13.32 -6.13
N LYS A 136 15.97 -14.01 -7.29
CA LYS A 136 17.14 -14.65 -7.92
C LYS A 136 17.66 -13.93 -9.15
N HIS A 137 16.90 -12.97 -9.67
CA HIS A 137 17.18 -12.23 -10.89
C HIS A 137 16.97 -10.73 -10.63
N PRO A 138 17.90 -10.05 -9.93
CA PRO A 138 17.72 -8.66 -9.50
C PRO A 138 17.60 -7.67 -10.68
N GLU A 139 17.90 -8.10 -11.90
CA GLU A 139 17.61 -7.37 -13.11
C GLU A 139 16.14 -7.42 -13.55
N ILE A 140 15.31 -8.26 -12.92
CA ILE A 140 13.89 -8.38 -13.21
C ILE A 140 13.09 -7.71 -12.10
N VAL A 141 12.18 -6.81 -12.48
CA VAL A 141 11.21 -6.17 -11.58
C VAL A 141 9.81 -6.52 -12.04
N ILE A 142 8.94 -6.90 -11.12
CA ILE A 142 7.51 -7.05 -11.34
C ILE A 142 6.76 -5.90 -10.68
N PHE A 143 5.65 -5.45 -11.24
CA PHE A 143 4.81 -4.40 -10.65
C PHE A 143 3.41 -4.38 -11.26
N GLY A 144 2.46 -3.75 -10.56
CA GLY A 144 1.15 -3.44 -11.11
C GLY A 144 1.25 -2.27 -12.11
N SER A 145 0.70 -2.42 -13.32
CA SER A 145 0.67 -1.37 -14.34
C SER A 145 -0.59 -1.45 -15.18
N THR A 146 -1.18 -0.30 -15.50
CA THR A 146 -2.22 -0.23 -16.53
C THR A 146 -1.64 -0.31 -17.94
N VAL A 147 -0.32 -0.14 -18.10
CA VAL A 147 0.42 -0.15 -19.37
C VAL A 147 0.03 1.01 -20.31
N VAL A 148 -1.21 1.43 -20.26
CA VAL A 148 -1.83 2.57 -20.95
C VAL A 148 -2.45 3.53 -19.93
N PRO A 149 -2.77 4.77 -20.29
CA PRO A 149 -3.50 5.66 -19.40
C PRO A 149 -4.84 5.03 -18.99
N PRO A 150 -5.17 4.99 -17.68
CA PRO A 150 -6.42 4.38 -17.22
C PRO A 150 -7.63 5.20 -17.63
N SER A 151 -8.74 4.51 -17.88
CA SER A 151 -10.04 5.13 -18.24
C SER A 151 -10.69 5.85 -17.06
N ASN A 152 -10.53 5.32 -15.84
CA ASN A 152 -11.04 5.94 -14.60
C ASN A 152 -9.97 6.82 -13.95
N ARG A 153 -10.29 8.10 -13.77
CA ARG A 153 -9.41 9.13 -13.16
C ARG A 153 -9.88 9.59 -11.78
N GLU A 154 -10.65 8.78 -11.07
CA GLU A 154 -11.03 9.12 -9.71
C GLU A 154 -9.79 9.16 -8.79
N THR A 155 -9.73 10.18 -7.92
CA THR A 155 -8.63 10.31 -6.97
C THR A 155 -8.78 9.33 -5.82
N PRO A 156 -7.85 8.39 -5.62
CA PRO A 156 -7.86 7.50 -4.46
C PRO A 156 -7.43 8.24 -3.19
N GLY A 157 -7.68 7.64 -2.04
CA GLY A 157 -7.19 8.09 -0.76
C GLY A 157 -8.28 8.33 0.28
N TYR A 158 -7.88 8.85 1.44
CA TYR A 158 -8.79 9.13 2.53
C TYR A 158 -9.73 10.30 2.19
N GLN A 159 -11.04 10.04 2.24
CA GLN A 159 -12.08 11.03 1.94
C GLN A 159 -12.49 11.75 3.22
N ARG A 160 -11.91 12.93 3.47
CA ARG A 160 -12.11 13.72 4.71
C ARG A 160 -13.57 13.97 5.09
N GLY A 161 -14.46 14.11 4.11
CA GLY A 161 -15.89 14.38 4.37
C GLY A 161 -16.70 13.15 4.77
N THR A 162 -16.21 11.93 4.50
CA THR A 162 -16.93 10.68 4.77
C THR A 162 -16.28 9.83 5.86
N GLY A 163 -15.05 10.16 6.26
CA GLY A 163 -14.26 9.35 7.18
C GLY A 163 -13.81 8.00 6.61
N LYS A 164 -13.96 7.78 5.31
CA LYS A 164 -13.63 6.52 4.64
C LYS A 164 -12.45 6.65 3.72
N TYR A 165 -11.73 5.55 3.53
CA TYR A 165 -10.69 5.44 2.52
C TYR A 165 -11.31 4.98 1.19
N ARG A 166 -10.93 5.64 0.06
CA ARG A 166 -11.34 5.24 -1.27
C ARG A 166 -10.14 4.60 -1.98
N TRP A 167 -10.29 3.34 -2.31
CA TRP A 167 -9.33 2.62 -3.13
C TRP A 167 -9.63 2.87 -4.61
N GLN A 168 -8.59 2.95 -5.42
CA GLN A 168 -8.72 3.01 -6.87
C GLN A 168 -8.20 1.70 -7.46
N PHE A 169 -9.06 1.00 -8.15
CA PHE A 169 -8.78 -0.26 -8.82
C PHE A 169 -9.03 -0.12 -10.33
N PRO A 170 -8.12 0.51 -11.10
CA PRO A 170 -8.31 0.62 -12.54
C PRO A 170 -8.43 -0.76 -13.17
N PRO A 171 -9.47 -1.03 -13.98
CA PRO A 171 -9.65 -2.36 -14.58
C PRO A 171 -8.54 -2.74 -15.56
N GLU A 172 -7.81 -1.76 -16.08
CA GLU A 172 -6.66 -2.00 -16.96
C GLU A 172 -5.42 -2.51 -16.22
N MET A 173 -5.44 -2.49 -14.88
CA MET A 173 -4.28 -2.89 -14.06
C MET A 173 -3.97 -4.37 -14.20
N ARG A 174 -2.73 -4.67 -14.45
CA ARG A 174 -2.18 -6.02 -14.60
C ARG A 174 -0.81 -6.14 -13.95
N VAL A 175 -0.42 -7.34 -13.54
CA VAL A 175 0.94 -7.59 -13.09
C VAL A 175 1.83 -7.75 -14.32
N VAL A 176 2.86 -6.92 -14.40
CA VAL A 176 3.84 -6.93 -15.48
C VAL A 176 5.23 -7.22 -14.96
N GLN A 177 6.09 -7.73 -15.85
CA GLN A 177 7.52 -7.92 -15.63
C GLN A 177 8.30 -6.99 -16.52
N CYS A 178 9.36 -6.38 -15.98
CA CYS A 178 10.31 -5.53 -16.68
C CYS A 178 11.74 -6.06 -16.49
N ASP A 179 12.48 -6.23 -17.58
CA ASP A 179 13.91 -6.50 -17.54
C ASP A 179 14.67 -5.16 -17.56
N LEU A 180 15.39 -4.84 -16.50
CA LEU A 180 16.11 -3.57 -16.33
C LEU A 180 17.23 -3.37 -17.36
N ARG A 181 17.73 -4.46 -17.96
CA ARG A 181 18.76 -4.40 -19.01
C ARG A 181 18.21 -3.84 -20.32
N THR A 182 16.93 -4.06 -20.60
CA THR A 182 16.24 -3.63 -21.84
C THR A 182 15.14 -2.60 -21.58
N ALA A 183 14.85 -2.26 -20.32
CA ALA A 183 13.83 -1.30 -19.96
C ALA A 183 14.07 0.06 -20.62
N ASP A 184 13.10 0.53 -21.38
CA ASP A 184 13.14 1.85 -22.06
C ASP A 184 12.00 2.80 -21.60
N GLY A 185 11.21 2.36 -20.61
CA GLY A 185 10.07 3.11 -20.09
C GLY A 185 8.85 3.10 -21.03
N THR A 186 8.79 2.17 -21.98
CA THR A 186 7.64 1.99 -22.87
C THR A 186 6.91 0.67 -22.58
N ALA A 187 5.68 0.55 -23.08
CA ALA A 187 4.89 -0.68 -22.98
C ALA A 187 5.57 -1.90 -23.64
N LYS A 188 6.44 -1.68 -24.64
CA LYS A 188 7.14 -2.74 -25.36
C LYS A 188 8.20 -3.44 -24.51
N SER A 189 8.72 -2.77 -23.49
CA SER A 189 9.70 -3.35 -22.55
C SER A 189 9.04 -4.13 -21.41
N LEU A 190 7.71 -4.26 -21.40
CA LEU A 190 6.94 -4.96 -20.37
C LEU A 190 6.36 -6.26 -20.89
N THR A 191 6.40 -7.30 -20.06
CA THR A 191 5.72 -8.57 -20.31
C THR A 191 4.60 -8.74 -19.26
N THR A 192 3.37 -8.93 -19.72
CA THR A 192 2.23 -9.21 -18.81
C THR A 192 2.35 -10.63 -18.26
N LEU A 193 2.27 -10.76 -16.95
CA LEU A 193 2.23 -12.03 -16.22
C LEU A 193 0.80 -12.43 -15.86
N VAL A 194 0.01 -11.48 -15.35
CA VAL A 194 -1.38 -11.70 -14.90
C VAL A 194 -2.24 -10.50 -15.31
N GLY A 195 -3.50 -10.76 -15.62
CA GLY A 195 -4.49 -9.76 -16.01
C GLY A 195 -4.52 -9.55 -17.53
N ASP A 196 -5.72 -9.30 -18.03
CA ASP A 196 -5.98 -9.03 -19.46
C ASP A 196 -6.38 -7.57 -19.72
N GLY A 197 -6.47 -6.76 -18.64
CA GLY A 197 -6.91 -5.37 -18.70
C GLY A 197 -8.42 -5.17 -18.57
N ASN A 198 -9.16 -6.19 -18.13
CA ASN A 198 -10.60 -6.13 -17.86
C ASN A 198 -10.93 -6.34 -16.38
N GLY A 199 -9.94 -6.29 -15.51
CA GLY A 199 -10.05 -6.39 -14.06
C GLY A 199 -8.74 -6.03 -13.41
N TYR A 200 -8.79 -5.54 -12.16
CA TYR A 200 -7.59 -5.16 -11.41
C TYR A 200 -6.80 -6.39 -10.96
N ALA A 201 -5.52 -6.45 -11.32
CA ALA A 201 -4.56 -7.39 -10.77
C ALA A 201 -3.26 -6.65 -10.44
N ALA A 202 -2.86 -6.60 -9.17
CA ALA A 202 -1.65 -5.89 -8.70
C ALA A 202 -1.24 -6.33 -7.28
N GLU A 203 -0.52 -5.47 -6.57
CA GLU A 203 -0.06 -5.68 -5.19
C GLU A 203 0.74 -6.98 -5.07
N CYS A 204 1.72 -7.11 -5.96
CA CYS A 204 2.41 -8.37 -6.20
C CYS A 204 3.74 -8.48 -5.46
N SER A 205 4.07 -9.70 -5.03
CA SER A 205 5.37 -10.09 -4.52
C SER A 205 5.73 -11.51 -4.99
N LEU A 206 7.02 -11.87 -4.96
CA LEU A 206 7.49 -13.22 -5.27
C LEU A 206 7.95 -13.93 -4.00
N SER A 207 7.70 -15.25 -3.94
CA SER A 207 8.27 -16.09 -2.90
C SER A 207 9.80 -16.03 -2.92
N PRO A 208 10.50 -16.25 -1.78
CA PRO A 208 11.96 -16.16 -1.72
C PRO A 208 12.69 -17.08 -2.69
N ASP A 209 12.06 -18.18 -3.10
CA ASP A 209 12.59 -19.09 -4.13
C ASP A 209 12.28 -18.62 -5.57
N GLY A 210 11.50 -17.55 -5.74
CA GLY A 210 11.09 -17.01 -7.04
C GLY A 210 10.06 -17.85 -7.79
N ARG A 211 9.53 -18.92 -7.18
CA ARG A 211 8.62 -19.84 -7.84
C ARG A 211 7.17 -19.39 -7.85
N THR A 212 6.73 -18.69 -6.80
CA THR A 212 5.32 -18.34 -6.63
C THR A 212 5.15 -16.83 -6.69
N LEU A 213 4.34 -16.34 -7.61
CA LEU A 213 3.83 -14.97 -7.61
C LEU A 213 2.59 -14.91 -6.71
N LEU A 214 2.57 -14.00 -5.76
CA LEU A 214 1.44 -13.69 -4.89
C LEU A 214 0.93 -12.30 -5.25
N TYR A 215 -0.39 -12.12 -5.40
CA TYR A 215 -0.97 -10.86 -5.85
C TYR A 215 -2.44 -10.73 -5.42
N THR A 216 -2.97 -9.52 -5.49
CA THR A 216 -4.38 -9.20 -5.30
C THR A 216 -5.08 -9.11 -6.65
N GLU A 217 -6.25 -9.74 -6.77
CA GLU A 217 -7.16 -9.58 -7.90
C GLU A 217 -8.51 -9.05 -7.40
N VAL A 218 -8.97 -7.95 -7.99
CA VAL A 218 -10.28 -7.37 -7.65
C VAL A 218 -11.26 -7.69 -8.76
N ASP A 219 -12.24 -8.51 -8.45
CA ASP A 219 -13.45 -8.71 -9.23
C ASP A 219 -14.53 -7.75 -8.71
N PRO A 220 -15.32 -7.09 -9.56
CA PRO A 220 -16.42 -6.23 -9.11
C PRO A 220 -17.42 -6.92 -8.16
N LYS A 221 -17.45 -8.25 -8.12
CA LYS A 221 -18.34 -9.04 -7.25
C LYS A 221 -17.70 -9.42 -5.91
N THR A 222 -16.36 -9.56 -5.84
CA THR A 222 -15.64 -10.11 -4.66
C THR A 222 -14.88 -9.07 -3.87
N GLN A 223 -14.73 -7.85 -4.39
CA GLN A 223 -14.05 -6.71 -3.75
C GLN A 223 -12.53 -6.85 -3.54
N GLY A 224 -11.95 -8.00 -3.79
CA GLY A 224 -10.50 -8.23 -3.72
C GLY A 224 -10.15 -9.51 -2.98
N ASP A 225 -9.42 -10.39 -3.65
CA ASP A 225 -8.99 -11.69 -3.16
C ASP A 225 -7.50 -11.89 -3.39
N LEU A 226 -6.88 -12.78 -2.58
CA LEU A 226 -5.47 -13.14 -2.80
C LEU A 226 -5.35 -14.38 -3.68
N TRP A 227 -4.50 -14.24 -4.69
CA TRP A 227 -4.19 -15.26 -5.66
C TRP A 227 -2.70 -15.57 -5.68
N VAL A 228 -2.37 -16.79 -6.06
CA VAL A 228 -1.01 -17.21 -6.41
C VAL A 228 -0.96 -17.69 -7.85
N MET A 229 0.22 -17.53 -8.48
CA MET A 229 0.57 -18.16 -9.75
C MET A 229 1.88 -18.93 -9.58
N ASP A 230 1.88 -20.19 -9.98
CA ASP A 230 3.11 -20.98 -10.11
C ASP A 230 3.86 -20.52 -11.37
N MET A 231 4.96 -19.82 -11.19
CA MET A 231 5.71 -19.18 -12.29
C MET A 231 6.14 -20.15 -13.39
N PRO A 232 6.60 -21.38 -13.09
CA PRO A 232 6.98 -22.36 -14.11
C PRO A 232 5.81 -22.82 -15.00
N THR A 233 4.61 -22.94 -14.46
CA THR A 233 3.45 -23.51 -15.19
C THR A 233 2.43 -22.46 -15.62
N GLY A 234 2.45 -21.26 -15.01
CA GLY A 234 1.43 -20.23 -15.19
C GLY A 234 0.09 -20.56 -14.54
N GLU A 235 0.00 -21.66 -13.78
CA GLU A 235 -1.25 -22.07 -13.12
C GLU A 235 -1.58 -21.13 -11.95
N ARG A 236 -2.82 -20.67 -11.89
CA ARG A 236 -3.32 -19.71 -10.92
C ARG A 236 -4.26 -20.36 -9.91
N LYS A 237 -4.20 -19.93 -8.65
CA LYS A 237 -5.06 -20.39 -7.58
C LYS A 237 -5.45 -19.26 -6.65
N LYS A 238 -6.76 -19.09 -6.37
CA LYS A 238 -7.24 -18.24 -5.28
C LYS A 238 -6.92 -18.95 -3.96
N ILE A 239 -6.32 -18.22 -3.01
CA ILE A 239 -5.90 -18.79 -1.72
C ILE A 239 -6.54 -18.07 -0.52
N VAL A 240 -7.00 -16.83 -0.67
CA VAL A 240 -7.84 -16.13 0.31
C VAL A 240 -9.06 -15.59 -0.41
N ASP A 241 -10.24 -15.83 0.16
CA ASP A 241 -11.56 -15.47 -0.39
C ASP A 241 -12.48 -15.14 0.81
N ALA A 242 -12.10 -14.08 1.57
CA ALA A 242 -12.90 -13.62 2.69
C ALA A 242 -13.85 -12.49 2.22
N PRO A 243 -14.95 -12.21 2.95
CA PRO A 243 -15.76 -11.04 2.64
C PRO A 243 -14.96 -9.75 2.67
N GLY A 244 -15.27 -8.80 1.80
CA GLY A 244 -14.57 -7.51 1.72
C GLY A 244 -13.28 -7.59 0.92
N TYR A 245 -12.36 -6.67 1.20
CA TYR A 245 -11.09 -6.55 0.49
C TYR A 245 -9.97 -7.24 1.26
N ASP A 246 -9.29 -8.19 0.62
CA ASP A 246 -8.02 -8.78 1.03
C ASP A 246 -6.93 -8.32 0.07
N GLY A 247 -5.83 -7.74 0.57
CA GLY A 247 -4.80 -7.19 -0.32
C GLY A 247 -3.45 -6.90 0.34
N GLY A 248 -2.51 -6.40 -0.48
CA GLY A 248 -1.15 -6.05 -0.07
C GLY A 248 -0.39 -7.19 0.56
N PRO A 249 -0.36 -8.38 -0.07
CA PRO A 249 0.21 -9.57 0.55
C PRO A 249 1.72 -9.65 0.33
N PHE A 250 2.43 -10.17 1.35
CA PHE A 250 3.85 -10.52 1.28
C PHE A 250 4.08 -11.92 1.84
N PHE A 251 5.12 -12.59 1.34
CA PHE A 251 5.58 -13.84 1.93
C PHE A 251 6.31 -13.59 3.25
N THR A 252 6.28 -14.57 4.14
CA THR A 252 7.23 -14.64 5.25
C THR A 252 8.66 -14.79 4.71
N PRO A 253 9.71 -14.35 5.45
CA PRO A 253 11.10 -14.45 4.98
C PRO A 253 11.55 -15.87 4.60
N ASP A 254 10.99 -16.88 5.25
CA ASP A 254 11.24 -18.30 4.96
C ASP A 254 10.35 -18.88 3.83
N GLY A 255 9.39 -18.09 3.32
CA GLY A 255 8.46 -18.50 2.26
C GLY A 255 7.42 -19.54 2.68
N THR A 256 7.25 -19.82 3.97
CA THR A 256 6.29 -20.82 4.48
C THR A 256 4.90 -20.23 4.75
N GLY A 257 4.77 -18.92 4.80
CA GLY A 257 3.52 -18.21 5.10
C GLY A 257 3.39 -16.90 4.33
N ILE A 258 2.30 -16.21 4.62
CA ILE A 258 1.98 -14.89 4.09
C ILE A 258 1.48 -13.97 5.21
N ILE A 259 1.65 -12.65 4.98
CA ILE A 259 1.04 -11.57 5.75
C ILE A 259 0.31 -10.66 4.78
N TYR A 260 -0.85 -10.15 5.18
CA TYR A 260 -1.68 -9.31 4.32
C TYR A 260 -2.67 -8.48 5.14
N ARG A 261 -3.35 -7.52 4.50
CA ARG A 261 -4.41 -6.72 5.10
C ARG A 261 -5.78 -7.18 4.63
N SER A 262 -6.80 -7.04 5.48
CA SER A 262 -8.17 -7.47 5.19
C SER A 262 -9.20 -6.51 5.78
N ASP A 263 -10.26 -6.20 5.03
CA ASP A 263 -11.46 -5.49 5.46
C ASP A 263 -12.66 -6.45 5.63
N ARG A 264 -12.40 -7.69 6.04
CA ARG A 264 -13.44 -8.74 6.14
C ARG A 264 -14.56 -8.44 7.13
N ASN A 265 -14.37 -7.47 8.03
CA ASN A 265 -15.43 -6.96 8.88
C ASN A 265 -16.35 -5.98 8.16
N ASN A 266 -15.97 -5.53 6.95
CA ASN A 266 -16.69 -4.57 6.12
C ASN A 266 -16.98 -3.24 6.86
N ASP A 267 -16.03 -2.82 7.70
CA ASP A 267 -16.09 -1.60 8.52
C ASP A 267 -15.14 -0.50 8.02
N SER A 268 -14.43 -0.73 6.92
CA SER A 268 -13.36 0.12 6.36
C SER A 268 -12.14 0.28 7.30
N LEU A 269 -11.99 -0.62 8.27
CA LEU A 269 -10.88 -0.68 9.20
C LEU A 269 -10.02 -1.90 8.88
N LEU A 270 -9.11 -1.75 7.92
CA LEU A 270 -8.17 -2.81 7.55
C LEU A 270 -7.45 -3.36 8.77
N GLN A 271 -7.39 -4.69 8.88
CA GLN A 271 -6.62 -5.40 9.91
C GLN A 271 -5.57 -6.31 9.25
N ILE A 272 -4.49 -6.58 9.97
CA ILE A 272 -3.41 -7.44 9.50
C ILE A 272 -3.70 -8.89 9.85
N TYR A 273 -3.52 -9.77 8.88
CA TYR A 273 -3.66 -11.23 9.00
C TYR A 273 -2.39 -11.93 8.57
N ALA A 274 -2.17 -13.10 9.11
CA ALA A 274 -1.12 -14.04 8.66
C ALA A 274 -1.70 -15.44 8.48
N ALA A 275 -1.15 -16.19 7.53
CA ALA A 275 -1.52 -17.57 7.27
C ALA A 275 -0.31 -18.40 6.83
N GLN A 276 -0.33 -19.71 7.07
CA GLN A 276 0.63 -20.67 6.53
C GLN A 276 0.21 -21.08 5.12
N LEU A 277 1.18 -21.28 4.24
CA LEU A 277 0.94 -21.80 2.90
C LEU A 277 0.86 -23.31 2.92
N VAL A 278 -0.16 -23.85 2.26
CA VAL A 278 -0.28 -25.30 1.97
C VAL A 278 0.30 -25.56 0.59
N ARG A 279 1.21 -26.54 0.50
CA ARG A 279 1.85 -26.94 -0.76
C ARG A 279 1.58 -28.40 -1.07
N ASP A 280 1.48 -28.73 -2.34
CA ASP A 280 1.41 -30.13 -2.80
C ASP A 280 2.80 -30.80 -2.85
N GLY A 281 2.85 -32.07 -3.25
CA GLY A 281 4.08 -32.85 -3.36
C GLY A 281 5.08 -32.31 -4.40
N SER A 282 4.68 -31.40 -5.29
CA SER A 282 5.54 -30.71 -6.24
C SER A 282 6.08 -29.37 -5.72
N GLY A 283 5.62 -28.93 -4.53
CA GLY A 283 5.96 -27.66 -3.92
C GLY A 283 5.07 -26.48 -4.38
N LYS A 284 4.04 -26.73 -5.20
CA LYS A 284 3.08 -25.70 -5.64
C LYS A 284 2.15 -25.32 -4.50
N VAL A 285 1.87 -24.03 -4.33
CA VAL A 285 0.90 -23.53 -3.35
C VAL A 285 -0.51 -23.91 -3.78
N THR A 286 -1.25 -24.57 -2.89
CA THR A 286 -2.62 -25.03 -3.13
C THR A 286 -3.67 -24.39 -2.23
N GLY A 287 -3.25 -23.61 -1.23
CA GLY A 287 -4.13 -22.92 -0.30
C GLY A 287 -3.39 -22.39 0.91
N ILE A 288 -4.14 -22.02 1.94
CA ILE A 288 -3.64 -21.57 3.23
C ILE A 288 -4.19 -22.41 4.37
N ALA A 289 -3.49 -22.36 5.51
CA ALA A 289 -3.91 -22.95 6.78
C ALA A 289 -3.53 -22.00 7.94
N HIS A 290 -4.10 -22.26 9.12
CA HIS A 290 -3.78 -21.53 10.35
C HIS A 290 -3.84 -20.00 10.20
N GLU A 291 -4.80 -19.52 9.40
CA GLU A 291 -5.05 -18.10 9.26
C GLU A 291 -5.45 -17.47 10.61
N ARG A 292 -4.88 -16.30 10.90
CA ARG A 292 -5.18 -15.59 12.15
C ARG A 292 -4.95 -14.09 12.04
N PRO A 293 -5.74 -13.26 12.78
CA PRO A 293 -5.47 -11.84 12.87
C PRO A 293 -4.19 -11.56 13.69
N LEU A 294 -3.39 -10.61 13.24
CA LEU A 294 -2.25 -10.06 13.96
C LEU A 294 -2.58 -8.68 14.57
N THR A 295 -3.62 -8.01 14.05
CA THR A 295 -4.21 -6.81 14.66
C THR A 295 -5.70 -6.99 14.79
N LYS A 296 -6.28 -6.38 15.86
CA LYS A 296 -7.72 -6.34 16.11
C LYS A 296 -7.99 -5.12 16.97
N ASN A 297 -8.24 -3.98 16.35
CA ASN A 297 -8.51 -2.72 17.02
C ASN A 297 -9.42 -1.83 16.15
N GLU A 298 -9.76 -0.65 16.64
CA GLU A 298 -10.63 0.34 15.98
C GLU A 298 -9.85 1.31 15.07
N HIS A 299 -8.69 0.90 14.56
CA HIS A 299 -7.82 1.68 13.70
C HIS A 299 -7.58 0.98 12.37
N VAL A 300 -7.22 1.75 11.35
CA VAL A 300 -6.74 1.19 10.09
C VAL A 300 -5.30 0.73 10.28
N ASN A 301 -5.05 -0.55 10.03
CA ASN A 301 -3.72 -1.16 10.03
C ASN A 301 -3.45 -1.73 8.64
N TRP A 302 -2.40 -1.29 7.97
CA TRP A 302 -2.13 -1.65 6.58
C TRP A 302 -0.64 -1.71 6.26
N CYS A 303 -0.27 -2.10 5.05
CA CYS A 303 1.09 -2.23 4.56
C CYS A 303 2.02 -3.01 5.51
N PRO A 304 1.64 -4.23 5.93
CA PRO A 304 2.48 -5.04 6.79
C PRO A 304 3.72 -5.54 6.06
N TYR A 305 4.84 -5.64 6.77
CA TYR A 305 6.06 -6.24 6.24
C TYR A 305 6.85 -6.95 7.34
N TYR A 306 7.30 -8.19 7.09
CA TYR A 306 8.11 -8.91 8.05
C TYR A 306 9.54 -8.38 8.13
N HIS A 307 10.08 -8.31 9.33
CA HIS A 307 11.52 -8.21 9.54
C HIS A 307 12.16 -9.55 9.12
N PRO A 308 13.40 -9.54 8.57
CA PRO A 308 14.07 -10.77 8.15
C PRO A 308 14.27 -11.85 9.23
N ASP A 309 14.12 -11.52 10.52
CA ASP A 309 14.14 -12.50 11.60
C ASP A 309 12.93 -13.48 11.58
N GLY A 310 11.93 -13.23 10.73
CA GLY A 310 10.73 -14.06 10.57
C GLY A 310 9.76 -14.01 11.76
N ARG A 311 10.05 -13.21 12.76
CA ARG A 311 9.26 -13.09 14.00
C ARG A 311 8.55 -11.74 14.12
N HIS A 312 9.26 -10.64 13.88
CA HIS A 312 8.72 -9.31 13.99
C HIS A 312 8.16 -8.82 12.65
N PHE A 313 7.13 -8.00 12.70
CA PHE A 313 6.61 -7.30 11.52
C PHE A 313 6.30 -5.85 11.84
N VAL A 314 6.45 -4.99 10.83
CA VAL A 314 6.06 -3.58 10.87
C VAL A 314 4.81 -3.36 10.03
N TYR A 315 4.06 -2.30 10.33
CA TYR A 315 2.86 -1.91 9.60
C TYR A 315 2.54 -0.43 9.84
N GLY A 316 1.80 0.19 8.94
CA GLY A 316 1.26 1.54 9.13
C GLY A 316 -0.04 1.48 9.92
N SER A 317 -0.20 2.36 10.92
CA SER A 317 -1.42 2.44 11.73
C SER A 317 -1.96 3.86 11.85
N SER A 318 -3.30 3.98 11.85
CA SER A 318 -3.99 5.24 12.12
C SER A 318 -4.23 5.51 13.61
N GLU A 319 -3.56 4.82 14.53
CA GLU A 319 -3.71 5.02 15.98
C GLU A 319 -3.49 6.48 16.40
N MET A 320 -2.59 7.20 15.71
CA MET A 320 -2.33 8.63 15.92
C MET A 320 -3.24 9.54 15.06
N GLY A 321 -4.22 8.98 14.35
CA GLY A 321 -5.16 9.68 13.47
C GLY A 321 -4.88 9.48 11.99
N HIS A 322 -5.94 9.60 11.16
CA HIS A 322 -5.86 9.39 9.70
C HIS A 322 -4.98 10.40 8.94
N SER A 323 -4.57 11.47 9.58
CA SER A 323 -3.63 12.43 9.01
C SER A 323 -2.21 12.28 9.57
N ASN A 324 -1.99 11.31 10.45
CA ASN A 324 -0.74 11.06 11.17
C ASN A 324 -0.54 9.55 11.38
N TYR A 325 -0.50 8.81 10.26
CA TYR A 325 -0.15 7.40 10.31
C TYR A 325 1.28 7.23 10.79
N GLU A 326 1.50 6.21 11.63
CA GLU A 326 2.83 5.88 12.13
C GLU A 326 3.16 4.41 11.83
N VAL A 327 4.44 4.14 11.71
CA VAL A 327 4.96 2.78 11.64
C VAL A 327 4.94 2.17 13.03
N MET A 328 4.22 1.05 13.17
CA MET A 328 4.17 0.24 14.37
C MET A 328 4.87 -1.09 14.13
N MET A 329 5.34 -1.74 15.19
CA MET A 329 5.92 -3.08 15.15
C MET A 329 5.25 -4.02 16.15
N ARG A 330 5.11 -5.28 15.79
CA ARG A 330 4.66 -6.36 16.69
C ARG A 330 5.50 -7.63 16.51
N ASP A 331 5.50 -8.44 17.55
CA ASP A 331 5.90 -9.84 17.49
C ASP A 331 4.73 -10.66 16.90
N ALA A 332 4.94 -11.37 15.81
CA ALA A 332 3.89 -12.16 15.19
C ALA A 332 3.42 -13.35 16.06
N GLN A 333 4.23 -13.84 17.00
CA GLN A 333 3.84 -14.88 17.96
C GLN A 333 3.07 -14.34 19.16
N HIS A 334 3.33 -13.06 19.54
CA HIS A 334 2.74 -12.33 20.64
C HIS A 334 2.22 -10.96 20.18
N PRO A 335 1.19 -10.93 19.30
CA PRO A 335 0.79 -9.70 18.62
C PRO A 335 -0.05 -8.73 19.47
N GLU A 336 -0.31 -9.02 20.72
CA GLU A 336 -1.11 -8.21 21.63
C GLU A 336 -0.44 -6.87 22.01
N LYS A 337 0.92 -6.80 21.92
CA LYS A 337 1.69 -5.59 22.24
C LYS A 337 2.22 -4.95 20.94
N SER A 338 1.93 -3.67 20.74
CA SER A 338 2.53 -2.87 19.66
C SER A 338 3.61 -1.94 20.19
N ILE A 339 4.63 -1.70 19.38
CA ILE A 339 5.71 -0.74 19.61
C ILE A 339 5.65 0.30 18.51
N ARG A 340 5.56 1.59 18.87
CA ARG A 340 5.63 2.68 17.89
C ARG A 340 7.08 2.89 17.46
N ILE A 341 7.32 2.85 16.16
CA ILE A 341 8.67 2.98 15.55
C ILE A 341 8.93 4.42 15.11
N THR A 342 7.99 5.04 14.41
CA THR A 342 8.10 6.43 13.94
C THR A 342 7.34 7.38 14.85
N ASP A 343 7.79 8.64 14.91
CA ASP A 343 7.18 9.69 15.75
C ASP A 343 7.39 11.06 15.09
N CYS A 344 6.66 11.32 14.01
CA CYS A 344 6.73 12.58 13.27
C CYS A 344 5.32 13.03 12.87
N SER A 345 5.10 14.35 12.83
CA SER A 345 3.83 14.87 12.30
C SER A 345 3.75 14.63 10.80
N GLY A 346 2.69 14.00 10.34
CA GLY A 346 2.49 13.57 8.96
C GLY A 346 2.34 12.06 8.87
N ALA A 347 2.19 11.53 7.68
CA ALA A 347 2.05 10.09 7.50
C ALA A 347 3.41 9.42 7.30
N ASP A 348 3.69 8.42 8.11
CA ASP A 348 4.79 7.47 7.97
C ASP A 348 4.19 6.09 7.69
N VAL A 349 4.40 5.56 6.48
CA VAL A 349 3.71 4.37 5.96
C VAL A 349 4.60 3.55 5.03
N LEU A 350 4.14 2.35 4.65
CA LEU A 350 4.81 1.47 3.69
C LEU A 350 6.25 1.13 4.11
N PRO A 351 6.44 0.69 5.38
CA PRO A 351 7.76 0.32 5.86
C PRO A 351 8.20 -1.03 5.30
N VAL A 352 9.46 -1.13 4.92
CA VAL A 352 10.12 -2.38 4.54
C VAL A 352 11.54 -2.43 5.09
N PHE A 353 12.13 -3.60 5.16
CA PHE A 353 13.50 -3.78 5.62
C PHE A 353 14.45 -4.14 4.48
N SER A 354 15.73 -3.82 4.65
CA SER A 354 16.81 -4.45 3.91
C SER A 354 16.87 -5.95 4.24
N HIS A 355 17.47 -6.75 3.37
CA HIS A 355 17.51 -8.22 3.55
C HIS A 355 18.31 -8.66 4.78
N ASP A 356 19.24 -7.81 5.27
CA ASP A 356 19.96 -8.02 6.53
C ASP A 356 19.22 -7.47 7.78
N GLY A 357 18.07 -6.81 7.59
CA GLY A 357 17.27 -6.23 8.67
C GLY A 357 17.86 -4.98 9.31
N THR A 358 18.98 -4.47 8.83
CA THR A 358 19.69 -3.35 9.47
C THR A 358 19.20 -1.97 9.03
N TRP A 359 18.42 -1.89 7.94
CA TRP A 359 17.84 -0.67 7.41
C TRP A 359 16.32 -0.80 7.26
N MET A 360 15.60 0.25 7.66
CA MET A 360 14.17 0.41 7.35
C MET A 360 14.02 1.51 6.30
N LEU A 361 13.26 1.22 5.24
CA LEU A 361 12.90 2.11 4.15
C LEU A 361 11.39 2.33 4.21
N TRP A 362 10.92 3.59 4.11
CA TRP A 362 9.48 3.87 4.19
C TRP A 362 9.10 5.16 3.45
N THR A 363 7.81 5.39 3.30
CA THR A 363 7.23 6.62 2.77
C THR A 363 6.90 7.55 3.93
N ALA A 364 7.39 8.80 3.90
CA ALA A 364 7.18 9.73 4.99
C ALA A 364 6.88 11.16 4.54
N GLN A 365 6.02 11.85 5.29
CA GLN A 365 5.72 13.27 5.17
C GLN A 365 6.51 14.05 6.22
N ARG A 366 7.83 14.14 6.11
CA ARG A 366 8.72 14.74 7.11
C ARG A 366 9.80 15.68 6.56
N GLY A 367 9.65 16.13 5.33
CA GLY A 367 10.51 17.15 4.71
C GLY A 367 10.23 18.57 5.23
N THR A 368 10.82 19.55 4.57
CA THR A 368 10.69 20.98 4.91
C THR A 368 9.82 21.76 3.93
N ASP A 369 9.36 21.09 2.87
CA ASP A 369 8.44 21.65 1.87
C ASP A 369 6.99 21.71 2.38
N ASP A 370 6.16 22.50 1.71
CA ASP A 370 4.70 22.49 1.87
C ASP A 370 4.06 21.98 0.57
N SER A 371 3.37 20.85 0.63
CA SER A 371 2.65 20.26 -0.51
C SER A 371 1.30 20.95 -0.79
N GLY A 372 1.04 22.11 -0.19
CA GLY A 372 -0.20 22.88 -0.35
C GLY A 372 -1.32 22.51 0.62
N ASN A 373 -1.04 21.65 1.60
CA ASN A 373 -1.98 21.24 2.64
C ASN A 373 -1.46 21.44 4.07
N GLY A 374 -0.39 22.25 4.23
CA GLY A 374 0.28 22.51 5.50
C GLY A 374 1.13 21.34 6.00
N LYS A 375 1.48 20.40 5.12
CA LYS A 375 2.34 19.25 5.39
C LYS A 375 3.39 19.07 4.30
N PRO A 376 4.55 18.50 4.63
CA PRO A 376 5.51 18.07 3.63
C PRO A 376 4.93 17.08 2.64
N SER A 377 5.48 17.03 1.43
CA SER A 377 5.17 16.00 0.45
C SER A 377 5.61 14.62 0.94
N SER A 378 4.92 13.58 0.50
CA SER A 378 5.35 12.20 0.73
C SER A 378 6.63 11.91 -0.06
N GLN A 379 7.69 11.49 0.62
CA GLN A 379 8.98 11.16 0.04
C GLN A 379 9.50 9.83 0.60
N VAL A 380 10.44 9.21 -0.09
CA VAL A 380 11.12 7.99 0.37
C VAL A 380 12.21 8.34 1.36
N TRP A 381 12.19 7.70 2.52
CA TRP A 381 13.15 7.84 3.60
C TRP A 381 13.75 6.49 3.98
N VAL A 382 14.96 6.52 4.50
CA VAL A 382 15.65 5.34 5.05
C VAL A 382 16.33 5.70 6.37
N ALA A 383 16.38 4.74 7.29
CA ALA A 383 17.15 4.87 8.53
C ALA A 383 17.75 3.53 8.91
N GLN A 384 18.83 3.57 9.68
CA GLN A 384 19.37 2.39 10.34
C GLN A 384 18.37 1.92 11.39
N PHE A 385 18.05 0.63 11.40
CA PHE A 385 17.08 0.02 12.30
C PHE A 385 17.74 -0.88 13.33
N SER A 386 17.22 -0.91 14.55
CA SER A 386 17.71 -1.74 15.65
C SER A 386 16.55 -2.46 16.36
N LEU A 387 16.53 -3.79 16.30
CA LEU A 387 15.60 -4.61 17.10
C LEU A 387 15.85 -4.44 18.60
N ASP A 388 17.10 -4.38 19.05
CA ASP A 388 17.45 -4.14 20.45
C ASP A 388 16.94 -2.78 20.92
N GLY A 389 17.02 -1.76 20.04
CA GLY A 389 16.44 -0.44 20.29
C GLY A 389 14.93 -0.49 20.44
N ALA A 390 14.24 -1.28 19.62
CA ALA A 390 12.80 -1.48 19.71
C ALA A 390 12.37 -2.24 20.97
N ALA A 391 13.15 -3.20 21.43
CA ALA A 391 12.88 -3.94 22.65
C ALA A 391 12.99 -3.09 23.93
N GLN A 392 13.59 -1.89 23.86
CA GLN A 392 13.70 -0.94 24.95
C GLN A 392 12.49 -0.02 25.08
N ARG A 393 11.53 -0.07 24.15
CA ARG A 393 10.27 0.70 24.14
C ARG A 393 9.10 -0.15 24.63
#